data_dde470dfec72d9f1dd521bc7b711b07f
#
_entry.id   dde470dfec72d9f1dd521bc7b711b07f
#
_cell.length_a   1.000
_cell.length_b   1.000
_cell.length_c   1.000
_cell.angle_alpha   90.00
_cell.angle_beta   90.00
_cell.angle_gamma   90.00
#
_symmetry.space_group_name_H-M   'P 1'
#
loop_
_entity.id
_entity.type
_entity.pdbx_description
1 polymer ?
#
loop_
_entity_poly.entity_id
_entity_poly.type
_entity_poly.pdbx_seq_one_letter_code
_entity_poly.pdbx_strand_id
1 'polypeptide(L)'
;MDFKKLKSGSDVRGVAMGENAVLTPAVAQTLGRAFVAFLSQKLLKKPEQLTIAVGRDSRLSGPQLLGAVLEGITTTGATAADYEMCTTPSMYMAILTEGFQPDASIMITASHHPWQLNGLKFFTKEGGLGFHELDEVLEIAQHLEPAESDERPGKVLHTPFLPTYQKHLEELIISGVDPEVQKPLLGLHVVVDAGNGAGGFYANMLEELGAWVEGSQFLEPDGHFPNHIPNPENADAMASISAAVRKYDADLGVIFDADCDRAAIVDHTGREINRNRL
;
A
#
# COMPACT_ATOMS: atom_id res chain seq x y z
N MET A 1 11.33 20.07 14.41
CA MET A 1 11.81 19.18 13.32
C MET A 1 11.52 19.86 12.00
N ASP A 2 12.34 19.68 10.98
CA ASP A 2 12.08 20.20 9.62
C ASP A 2 11.38 19.11 8.78
N PHE A 3 10.06 19.22 8.64
CA PHE A 3 9.25 18.23 7.92
C PHE A 3 9.57 18.19 6.42
N LYS A 4 10.09 19.27 5.82
CA LYS A 4 10.48 19.31 4.41
C LYS A 4 11.59 18.32 4.07
N LYS A 5 12.42 17.95 5.06
CA LYS A 5 13.46 16.92 4.89
C LYS A 5 12.91 15.49 4.70
N LEU A 6 11.65 15.27 5.02
CA LEU A 6 10.98 13.98 4.79
C LEU A 6 10.40 13.85 3.37
N LYS A 7 10.39 14.93 2.57
CA LYS A 7 9.86 14.91 1.22
C LYS A 7 10.71 14.03 0.30
N SER A 8 10.06 13.08 -0.35
CA SER A 8 10.65 12.18 -1.34
C SER A 8 9.69 12.07 -2.53
N GLY A 9 9.90 12.90 -3.54
CA GLY A 9 8.96 13.03 -4.63
C GLY A 9 7.60 13.58 -4.15
N SER A 10 6.54 12.84 -4.42
CA SER A 10 5.17 13.12 -3.94
C SER A 10 4.82 12.42 -2.63
N ASP A 11 5.79 11.75 -2.00
CA ASP A 11 5.61 10.98 -0.77
C ASP A 11 6.42 11.60 0.40
N VAL A 12 6.06 11.21 1.61
CA VAL A 12 6.91 11.34 2.79
C VAL A 12 7.73 10.07 2.94
N ARG A 13 9.03 10.17 3.18
CA ARG A 13 9.91 9.02 3.48
C ARG A 13 10.96 9.37 4.52
N GLY A 14 11.34 8.37 5.31
CA GLY A 14 12.39 8.53 6.30
C GLY A 14 12.79 7.22 6.96
N VAL A 15 13.93 7.21 7.64
CA VAL A 15 14.31 6.12 8.53
C VAL A 15 13.30 6.06 9.66
N ALA A 16 12.63 4.91 9.82
CA ALA A 16 11.58 4.70 10.80
C ALA A 16 12.00 3.76 11.94
N MET A 17 13.19 3.16 11.84
CA MET A 17 13.71 2.22 12.85
C MET A 17 15.17 2.50 13.18
N GLY A 18 15.57 2.19 14.42
CA GLY A 18 16.94 2.40 14.92
C GLY A 18 17.15 3.78 15.52
N GLU A 19 18.38 4.04 15.99
CA GLU A 19 18.73 5.26 16.73
C GLU A 19 18.61 6.54 15.89
N ASN A 20 18.72 6.42 14.58
CA ASN A 20 18.62 7.54 13.64
C ASN A 20 17.23 7.70 13.03
N ALA A 21 16.19 7.14 13.65
CA ALA A 21 14.83 7.26 13.17
C ALA A 21 14.37 8.73 13.14
N VAL A 22 13.94 9.18 11.97
CA VAL A 22 13.38 10.52 11.74
C VAL A 22 11.88 10.47 11.47
N LEU A 23 11.37 9.38 10.89
CA LEU A 23 9.95 9.12 10.75
C LEU A 23 9.46 8.33 11.98
N THR A 24 9.31 9.04 13.08
CA THR A 24 8.86 8.49 14.36
C THR A 24 7.33 8.47 14.45
N PRO A 25 6.72 7.73 15.41
CA PRO A 25 5.29 7.80 15.66
C PRO A 25 4.78 9.22 15.88
N ALA A 26 5.50 10.06 16.64
CA ALA A 26 5.11 11.45 16.87
C ALA A 26 5.08 12.27 15.56
N VAL A 27 6.01 12.01 14.66
CA VAL A 27 6.04 12.63 13.32
C VAL A 27 4.87 12.14 12.48
N ALA A 28 4.59 10.84 12.49
CA ALA A 28 3.46 10.26 11.76
C ALA A 28 2.10 10.77 12.28
N GLN A 29 1.95 10.91 13.59
CA GLN A 29 0.77 11.53 14.22
C GLN A 29 0.58 12.97 13.73
N THR A 30 1.66 13.76 13.73
CA THR A 30 1.60 15.16 13.24
C THR A 30 1.21 15.23 11.76
N LEU A 31 1.75 14.32 10.93
CA LEU A 31 1.40 14.24 9.51
C LEU A 31 -0.07 13.84 9.29
N GLY A 32 -0.61 12.93 10.10
CA GLY A 32 -2.04 12.60 10.09
C GLY A 32 -2.91 13.83 10.36
N ARG A 33 -2.59 14.60 11.41
CA ARG A 33 -3.27 15.86 11.73
C ARG A 33 -3.16 16.89 10.62
N ALA A 34 -1.95 17.05 10.05
CA ALA A 34 -1.71 17.99 8.97
C ALA A 34 -2.52 17.66 7.72
N PHE A 35 -2.64 16.37 7.40
CA PHE A 35 -3.43 15.92 6.27
C PHE A 35 -4.93 16.20 6.47
N VAL A 36 -5.46 16.00 7.67
CA VAL A 36 -6.84 16.42 7.98
C VAL A 36 -7.03 17.92 7.78
N ALA A 37 -6.11 18.75 8.28
CA ALA A 37 -6.20 20.20 8.12
C ALA A 37 -6.13 20.62 6.63
N PHE A 38 -5.24 20.01 5.86
CA PHE A 38 -5.17 20.20 4.40
C PHE A 38 -6.49 19.83 3.71
N LEU A 39 -7.06 18.65 4.02
CA LEU A 39 -8.32 18.21 3.43
C LEU A 39 -9.49 19.09 3.82
N SER A 40 -9.55 19.56 5.07
CA SER A 40 -10.57 20.50 5.55
C SER A 40 -10.58 21.77 4.70
N GLN A 41 -9.43 22.31 4.37
CA GLN A 41 -9.30 23.49 3.50
C GLN A 41 -9.66 23.18 2.05
N LYS A 42 -9.11 22.08 1.50
CA LYS A 42 -9.32 21.69 0.10
C LYS A 42 -10.78 21.33 -0.20
N LEU A 43 -11.45 20.61 0.71
CA LEU A 43 -12.81 20.12 0.51
C LEU A 43 -13.90 21.04 1.13
N LEU A 44 -13.50 22.09 1.83
CA LEU A 44 -14.40 22.99 2.57
C LEU A 44 -15.31 22.22 3.55
N LYS A 45 -14.75 21.20 4.21
CA LYS A 45 -15.40 20.35 5.20
C LYS A 45 -14.75 20.57 6.57
N LYS A 46 -15.57 20.47 7.64
CA LYS A 46 -15.02 20.40 9.00
C LYS A 46 -14.37 19.04 9.25
N PRO A 47 -13.38 18.93 10.16
CA PRO A 47 -12.74 17.65 10.47
C PRO A 47 -13.73 16.53 10.79
N GLU A 48 -14.78 16.81 11.56
CA GLU A 48 -15.80 15.82 11.98
C GLU A 48 -16.63 15.26 10.80
N GLN A 49 -16.54 15.87 9.65
CA GLN A 49 -17.21 15.44 8.40
C GLN A 49 -16.28 14.62 7.50
N LEU A 50 -15.00 14.47 7.88
CA LEU A 50 -14.02 13.74 7.10
C LEU A 50 -13.85 12.31 7.59
N THR A 51 -13.72 11.40 6.64
CA THR A 51 -13.29 10.03 6.87
C THR A 51 -12.01 9.78 6.07
N ILE A 52 -10.94 9.34 6.75
CA ILE A 52 -9.64 9.08 6.12
C ILE A 52 -9.27 7.63 6.38
N ALA A 53 -9.05 6.88 5.31
CA ALA A 53 -8.59 5.51 5.39
C ALA A 53 -7.07 5.47 5.59
N VAL A 54 -6.58 4.52 6.38
CA VAL A 54 -5.15 4.28 6.60
C VAL A 54 -4.86 2.79 6.45
N GLY A 55 -3.91 2.47 5.58
CA GLY A 55 -3.42 1.11 5.38
C GLY A 55 -1.90 1.07 5.40
N ARG A 56 -1.32 -0.13 5.45
CA ARG A 56 0.13 -0.32 5.49
C ARG A 56 0.57 -1.55 4.70
N ASP A 57 1.84 -1.58 4.30
CA ASP A 57 2.50 -2.78 3.81
C ASP A 57 3.01 -3.67 4.98
N SER A 58 3.88 -4.64 4.67
CA SER A 58 4.41 -5.61 5.63
C SER A 58 5.52 -5.08 6.55
N ARG A 59 5.99 -3.85 6.39
CA ARG A 59 7.14 -3.29 7.11
C ARG A 59 6.97 -3.30 8.62
N LEU A 60 8.05 -3.61 9.34
CA LEU A 60 8.05 -3.76 10.81
C LEU A 60 7.56 -2.52 11.56
N SER A 61 7.94 -1.33 11.09
CA SER A 61 7.49 -0.06 11.67
C SER A 61 6.03 0.28 11.33
N GLY A 62 5.43 -0.44 10.36
CA GLY A 62 4.07 -0.18 9.86
C GLY A 62 2.99 -0.12 10.94
N PRO A 63 2.85 -1.12 11.83
CA PRO A 63 1.82 -1.13 12.87
C PRO A 63 1.90 0.06 13.82
N GLN A 64 3.12 0.45 14.24
CA GLN A 64 3.32 1.57 15.15
C GLN A 64 3.02 2.91 14.47
N LEU A 65 3.42 3.09 13.22
CA LEU A 65 3.12 4.29 12.45
C LEU A 65 1.63 4.38 12.12
N LEU A 66 0.97 3.25 11.80
CA LEU A 66 -0.48 3.18 11.59
C LEU A 66 -1.23 3.70 12.82
N GLY A 67 -0.94 3.16 14.01
CA GLY A 67 -1.57 3.61 15.25
C GLY A 67 -1.39 5.12 15.48
N ALA A 68 -0.19 5.65 15.23
CA ALA A 68 0.10 7.07 15.38
C ALA A 68 -0.66 7.95 14.36
N VAL A 69 -0.78 7.52 13.10
CA VAL A 69 -1.55 8.25 12.09
C VAL A 69 -3.03 8.24 12.43
N LEU A 70 -3.60 7.08 12.85
CA LEU A 70 -5.00 6.97 13.28
C LEU A 70 -5.27 7.91 14.47
N GLU A 71 -4.39 7.94 15.46
CA GLU A 71 -4.49 8.87 16.59
C GLU A 71 -4.42 10.33 16.12
N GLY A 72 -3.48 10.66 15.23
CA GLY A 72 -3.35 11.99 14.65
C GLY A 72 -4.65 12.44 13.97
N ILE A 73 -5.26 11.59 13.16
CA ILE A 73 -6.54 11.88 12.49
C ILE A 73 -7.65 12.09 13.53
N THR A 74 -7.79 11.18 14.48
CA THR A 74 -8.92 11.23 15.43
C THR A 74 -8.82 12.37 16.43
N THR A 75 -7.62 12.84 16.81
CA THR A 75 -7.46 14.02 17.66
C THR A 75 -7.98 15.31 17.02
N THR A 76 -8.24 15.35 15.72
CA THR A 76 -8.86 16.49 15.04
C THR A 76 -10.38 16.43 15.02
N GLY A 77 -10.99 15.35 15.53
CA GLY A 77 -12.43 15.07 15.41
C GLY A 77 -12.80 14.26 14.15
N ALA A 78 -11.87 14.05 13.20
CA ALA A 78 -12.13 13.27 12.00
C ALA A 78 -12.24 11.76 12.28
N THR A 79 -12.95 11.04 11.41
CA THR A 79 -13.02 9.58 11.46
C THR A 79 -11.82 8.98 10.74
N ALA A 80 -11.11 8.06 11.40
CA ALA A 80 -10.07 7.27 10.82
C ALA A 80 -10.57 5.84 10.52
N ALA A 81 -10.40 5.35 9.29
CA ALA A 81 -10.72 3.97 8.93
C ALA A 81 -9.43 3.17 8.82
N ASP A 82 -9.25 2.23 9.74
CA ASP A 82 -8.13 1.29 9.75
C ASP A 82 -8.41 0.15 8.78
N TYR A 83 -7.67 0.11 7.68
CA TYR A 83 -7.76 -0.93 6.65
C TYR A 83 -6.71 -2.02 6.80
N GLU A 84 -5.90 -1.95 7.87
CA GLU A 84 -4.86 -2.94 8.21
C GLU A 84 -3.81 -3.08 7.11
N MET A 85 -3.50 -4.33 6.71
CA MET A 85 -2.59 -4.59 5.60
C MET A 85 -3.28 -4.35 4.27
N CYS A 86 -2.64 -3.51 3.44
CA CYS A 86 -3.14 -3.09 2.13
C CYS A 86 -2.00 -3.03 1.11
N THR A 87 -2.39 -2.86 -0.14
CA THR A 87 -1.49 -2.47 -1.23
C THR A 87 -1.71 -1.00 -1.59
N THR A 88 -0.73 -0.36 -2.18
CA THR A 88 -0.86 1.04 -2.65
C THR A 88 -2.04 1.20 -3.63
N PRO A 89 -2.23 0.33 -4.64
CA PRO A 89 -3.42 0.42 -5.50
C PRO A 89 -4.73 0.25 -4.75
N SER A 90 -4.80 -0.65 -3.75
CA SER A 90 -6.02 -0.85 -2.98
C SER A 90 -6.44 0.40 -2.21
N MET A 91 -5.47 1.16 -1.66
CA MET A 91 -5.76 2.39 -0.91
C MET A 91 -6.38 3.48 -1.78
N TYR A 92 -5.97 3.58 -3.05
CA TYR A 92 -6.64 4.47 -4.01
C TYR A 92 -8.02 3.95 -4.39
N MET A 93 -8.15 2.66 -4.70
CA MET A 93 -9.42 2.03 -5.09
C MET A 93 -10.49 2.15 -4.00
N ALA A 94 -10.11 2.10 -2.73
CA ALA A 94 -11.05 2.26 -1.60
C ALA A 94 -11.82 3.60 -1.65
N ILE A 95 -11.18 4.67 -2.14
CA ILE A 95 -11.83 5.99 -2.28
C ILE A 95 -12.97 5.95 -3.32
N LEU A 96 -12.88 5.04 -4.29
CA LEU A 96 -13.81 4.92 -5.41
C LEU A 96 -14.85 3.80 -5.19
N THR A 97 -14.58 2.87 -4.27
CA THR A 97 -15.41 1.67 -4.05
C THR A 97 -16.66 1.99 -3.25
N GLU A 98 -17.82 1.68 -3.80
CA GLU A 98 -19.12 1.87 -3.14
C GLU A 98 -19.16 1.15 -1.78
N GLY A 99 -19.70 1.82 -0.78
CA GLY A 99 -19.77 1.33 0.62
C GLY A 99 -18.54 1.64 1.47
N PHE A 100 -17.41 2.06 0.86
CA PHE A 100 -16.21 2.55 1.54
C PHE A 100 -16.06 4.05 1.38
N GLN A 101 -15.67 4.53 0.23
CA GLN A 101 -15.62 5.94 -0.20
C GLN A 101 -15.13 6.92 0.89
N PRO A 102 -13.98 6.69 1.55
CA PRO A 102 -13.39 7.70 2.41
C PRO A 102 -13.09 8.97 1.58
N ASP A 103 -13.02 10.13 2.23
CA ASP A 103 -12.67 11.39 1.56
C ASP A 103 -11.24 11.37 1.00
N ALA A 104 -10.35 10.60 1.67
CA ALA A 104 -8.95 10.42 1.30
C ALA A 104 -8.39 9.14 1.92
N SER A 105 -7.19 8.75 1.50
CA SER A 105 -6.47 7.63 2.13
C SER A 105 -4.98 7.90 2.29
N ILE A 106 -4.37 7.20 3.26
CA ILE A 106 -2.94 7.22 3.54
C ILE A 106 -2.43 5.78 3.46
N MET A 107 -1.43 5.53 2.61
CA MET A 107 -0.70 4.27 2.57
C MET A 107 0.65 4.43 3.29
N ILE A 108 0.87 3.62 4.31
CA ILE A 108 2.12 3.57 5.06
C ILE A 108 3.04 2.54 4.41
N THR A 109 4.02 3.02 3.68
CA THR A 109 4.96 2.21 2.89
C THR A 109 6.21 3.01 2.52
N ALA A 110 7.31 2.33 2.30
CA ALA A 110 8.46 2.86 1.58
C ALA A 110 8.74 2.07 0.29
N SER A 111 7.75 1.35 -0.26
CA SER A 111 7.84 0.59 -1.49
C SER A 111 9.05 -0.38 -1.45
N HIS A 112 9.99 -0.30 -2.35
CA HIS A 112 11.16 -1.15 -2.50
C HIS A 112 12.38 -0.77 -1.65
N HIS A 113 12.27 0.26 -0.83
CA HIS A 113 13.40 0.72 -0.01
C HIS A 113 13.74 -0.27 1.12
N PRO A 114 14.98 -0.19 1.69
CA PRO A 114 15.39 -1.03 2.80
C PRO A 114 14.38 -1.04 3.96
N TRP A 115 14.35 -2.13 4.72
CA TRP A 115 13.36 -2.41 5.75
C TRP A 115 13.31 -1.38 6.89
N GLN A 116 14.42 -0.66 7.13
CA GLN A 116 14.50 0.39 8.15
C GLN A 116 13.74 1.67 7.77
N LEU A 117 13.46 1.86 6.47
CA LEU A 117 12.71 3.01 5.97
C LEU A 117 11.21 2.71 6.00
N ASN A 118 10.44 3.77 6.17
CA ASN A 118 9.02 3.78 5.91
C ASN A 118 8.61 5.14 5.33
N GLY A 119 7.34 5.31 5.01
CA GLY A 119 6.82 6.55 4.43
C GLY A 119 5.30 6.61 4.50
N LEU A 120 4.77 7.72 4.02
CA LEU A 120 3.35 7.93 3.84
C LEU A 120 3.09 8.43 2.41
N LYS A 121 2.22 7.74 1.70
CA LYS A 121 1.62 8.18 0.44
C LYS A 121 0.20 8.65 0.70
N PHE A 122 -0.19 9.75 0.14
CA PHE A 122 -1.49 10.37 0.35
C PHE A 122 -2.30 10.36 -0.94
N PHE A 123 -3.56 9.97 -0.83
CA PHE A 123 -4.48 9.88 -1.97
C PHE A 123 -5.77 10.65 -1.70
N THR A 124 -6.28 11.29 -2.73
CA THR A 124 -7.60 11.90 -2.82
C THR A 124 -8.37 11.30 -3.99
N LYS A 125 -9.58 11.72 -4.24
CA LYS A 125 -10.34 11.31 -5.45
C LYS A 125 -9.65 11.67 -6.75
N GLU A 126 -8.75 12.64 -6.73
CA GLU A 126 -7.99 13.12 -7.89
C GLU A 126 -6.74 12.27 -8.16
N GLY A 127 -6.38 11.36 -7.26
CA GLY A 127 -5.17 10.53 -7.31
C GLY A 127 -4.24 10.75 -6.12
N GLY A 128 -2.98 10.38 -6.29
CA GLY A 128 -1.92 10.73 -5.32
C GLY A 128 -1.68 12.24 -5.27
N LEU A 129 -1.29 12.75 -4.10
CA LEU A 129 -0.97 14.18 -3.99
C LEU A 129 0.15 14.58 -4.96
N GLY A 130 -0.02 15.75 -5.55
CA GLY A 130 1.04 16.39 -6.33
C GLY A 130 2.13 16.99 -5.43
N PHE A 131 3.26 17.38 -6.03
CA PHE A 131 4.40 17.96 -5.30
C PHE A 131 4.04 19.20 -4.46
N HIS A 132 3.15 20.06 -4.98
CA HIS A 132 2.72 21.28 -4.29
C HIS A 132 1.78 20.96 -3.13
N GLU A 133 0.85 20.04 -3.32
CA GLU A 133 -0.08 19.63 -2.27
C GLU A 133 0.65 18.98 -1.09
N LEU A 134 1.68 18.16 -1.39
CA LEU A 134 2.53 17.61 -0.35
C LEU A 134 3.31 18.72 0.38
N ASP A 135 3.81 19.73 -0.33
CA ASP A 135 4.46 20.88 0.31
C ASP A 135 3.52 21.62 1.26
N GLU A 136 2.24 21.76 0.91
CA GLU A 136 1.22 22.35 1.78
C GLU A 136 1.00 21.50 3.03
N VAL A 137 0.87 20.18 2.90
CA VAL A 137 0.74 19.26 4.05
C VAL A 137 1.96 19.38 4.99
N LEU A 138 3.17 19.40 4.43
CA LEU A 138 4.40 19.51 5.21
C LEU A 138 4.55 20.89 5.88
N GLU A 139 4.12 21.97 5.22
CA GLU A 139 4.10 23.32 5.79
C GLU A 139 3.09 23.41 6.93
N ILE A 140 1.90 22.84 6.78
CA ILE A 140 0.93 22.72 7.87
C ILE A 140 1.55 21.95 9.03
N ALA A 141 2.16 20.79 8.79
CA ALA A 141 2.80 19.97 9.82
C ALA A 141 3.89 20.74 10.59
N GLN A 142 4.63 21.63 9.90
CA GLN A 142 5.69 22.45 10.49
C GLN A 142 5.18 23.46 11.52
N HIS A 143 3.93 23.93 11.36
CA HIS A 143 3.34 25.00 12.16
C HIS A 143 2.20 24.51 13.07
N LEU A 144 1.89 23.20 13.07
CA LEU A 144 0.90 22.65 13.98
C LEU A 144 1.38 22.73 15.43
N GLU A 145 0.58 23.38 16.25
CA GLU A 145 0.75 23.32 17.71
C GLU A 145 0.55 21.88 18.23
N PRO A 146 1.15 21.53 19.37
CA PRO A 146 0.87 20.27 20.03
C PRO A 146 -0.64 20.05 20.17
N ALA A 147 -1.09 18.79 20.05
CA ALA A 147 -2.51 18.49 20.20
C ALA A 147 -2.96 18.85 21.61
N GLU A 148 -3.86 19.80 21.74
CA GLU A 148 -4.70 19.88 22.93
C GLU A 148 -5.65 18.68 22.89
N SER A 149 -5.95 18.08 24.06
CA SER A 149 -6.93 16.99 24.12
C SER A 149 -8.29 17.53 23.70
N ASP A 150 -8.75 17.13 22.51
CA ASP A 150 -10.10 17.52 22.08
C ASP A 150 -11.12 16.84 23.00
N GLU A 151 -12.11 17.62 23.43
CA GLU A 151 -13.23 17.11 24.24
C GLU A 151 -14.07 16.08 23.45
N ARG A 152 -13.92 16.02 22.13
CA ARG A 152 -14.69 15.13 21.24
C ARG A 152 -13.77 14.51 20.16
N PRO A 153 -12.94 13.53 20.52
CA PRO A 153 -12.12 12.85 19.53
C PRO A 153 -13.00 12.14 18.48
N GLY A 154 -12.48 12.06 17.28
CA GLY A 154 -13.06 11.27 16.20
C GLY A 154 -13.07 9.77 16.52
N LYS A 155 -13.54 8.96 15.59
CA LYS A 155 -13.67 7.51 15.75
C LYS A 155 -12.63 6.77 14.93
N VAL A 156 -12.18 5.61 15.42
CA VAL A 156 -11.49 4.63 14.62
C VAL A 156 -12.49 3.55 14.20
N LEU A 157 -12.58 3.30 12.89
CA LEU A 157 -13.37 2.21 12.31
C LEU A 157 -12.40 1.13 11.84
N HIS A 158 -12.52 -0.08 12.36
CA HIS A 158 -11.75 -1.22 11.88
C HIS A 158 -12.51 -1.90 10.73
N THR A 159 -12.04 -1.71 9.52
CA THR A 159 -12.75 -2.15 8.31
C THR A 159 -11.72 -2.61 7.25
N PRO A 160 -11.19 -3.84 7.37
CA PRO A 160 -10.24 -4.36 6.39
C PRO A 160 -10.78 -4.25 4.97
N PHE A 161 -10.00 -3.65 4.07
CA PHE A 161 -10.41 -3.41 2.68
C PHE A 161 -9.90 -4.45 1.69
N LEU A 162 -8.78 -5.11 2.00
CA LEU A 162 -8.11 -6.02 1.08
C LEU A 162 -9.03 -7.12 0.51
N PRO A 163 -9.96 -7.75 1.29
CA PRO A 163 -10.88 -8.74 0.72
C PRO A 163 -11.83 -8.17 -0.34
N THR A 164 -12.28 -6.92 -0.17
CA THR A 164 -13.13 -6.24 -1.15
C THR A 164 -12.34 -5.90 -2.41
N TYR A 165 -11.08 -5.47 -2.24
CA TYR A 165 -10.19 -5.20 -3.35
C TYR A 165 -9.86 -6.48 -4.13
N GLN A 166 -9.57 -7.59 -3.45
CA GLN A 166 -9.38 -8.89 -4.09
C GLN A 166 -10.58 -9.27 -4.97
N LYS A 167 -11.80 -9.20 -4.42
CA LYS A 167 -13.02 -9.50 -5.18
C LYS A 167 -13.16 -8.61 -6.42
N HIS A 168 -12.85 -7.33 -6.31
CA HIS A 168 -12.86 -6.42 -7.45
C HIS A 168 -11.88 -6.86 -8.56
N LEU A 169 -10.68 -7.31 -8.18
CA LEU A 169 -9.69 -7.84 -9.13
C LEU A 169 -10.16 -9.14 -9.79
N GLU A 170 -10.79 -10.05 -9.03
CA GLU A 170 -11.39 -11.28 -9.56
C GLU A 170 -12.45 -10.96 -10.61
N GLU A 171 -13.35 -10.02 -10.31
CA GLU A 171 -14.40 -9.57 -11.24
C GLU A 171 -13.79 -8.96 -12.52
N LEU A 172 -12.70 -8.19 -12.40
CA LEU A 172 -11.99 -7.65 -13.56
C LEU A 172 -11.36 -8.75 -14.42
N ILE A 173 -10.74 -9.76 -13.81
CA ILE A 173 -10.14 -10.88 -14.54
C ILE A 173 -11.22 -11.70 -15.24
N ILE A 174 -12.29 -12.06 -14.53
CA ILE A 174 -13.42 -12.80 -15.09
C ILE A 174 -14.00 -12.05 -16.29
N SER A 175 -14.33 -10.77 -16.12
CA SER A 175 -14.91 -9.96 -17.18
C SER A 175 -13.98 -9.74 -18.39
N GLY A 176 -12.68 -9.68 -18.13
CA GLY A 176 -11.66 -9.46 -19.16
C GLY A 176 -11.29 -10.72 -19.96
N VAL A 177 -11.42 -11.90 -19.36
CA VAL A 177 -11.10 -13.17 -20.02
C VAL A 177 -12.37 -13.77 -20.65
N ASP A 178 -13.35 -14.13 -19.85
CA ASP A 178 -14.65 -14.66 -20.30
C ASP A 178 -15.68 -14.49 -19.17
N PRO A 179 -16.65 -13.58 -19.28
CA PRO A 179 -17.65 -13.31 -18.25
C PRO A 179 -18.59 -14.47 -17.95
N GLU A 180 -18.70 -15.46 -18.85
CA GLU A 180 -19.54 -16.65 -18.68
C GLU A 180 -18.81 -17.77 -17.89
N VAL A 181 -17.48 -17.64 -17.68
CA VAL A 181 -16.65 -18.65 -17.06
C VAL A 181 -16.18 -18.20 -15.68
N GLN A 182 -16.61 -18.91 -14.63
CA GLN A 182 -16.26 -18.58 -13.25
C GLN A 182 -14.78 -18.80 -12.89
N LYS A 183 -14.12 -19.75 -13.58
CA LYS A 183 -12.71 -20.09 -13.41
C LYS A 183 -11.94 -19.88 -14.72
N PRO A 184 -11.74 -18.63 -15.12
CA PRO A 184 -11.16 -18.32 -16.44
C PRO A 184 -9.69 -18.70 -16.58
N LEU A 185 -9.00 -19.01 -15.48
CA LEU A 185 -7.57 -19.36 -15.46
C LEU A 185 -7.31 -20.88 -15.41
N LEU A 186 -8.33 -21.71 -15.60
CA LEU A 186 -8.19 -23.17 -15.65
C LEU A 186 -7.17 -23.58 -16.73
N GLY A 187 -6.18 -24.37 -16.32
CA GLY A 187 -5.12 -24.88 -17.20
C GLY A 187 -3.89 -23.98 -17.27
N LEU A 188 -3.90 -22.83 -16.62
CA LEU A 188 -2.70 -22.00 -16.45
C LEU A 188 -1.99 -22.33 -15.14
N HIS A 189 -0.67 -22.38 -15.20
CA HIS A 189 0.20 -22.48 -14.04
C HIS A 189 0.94 -21.15 -13.84
N VAL A 190 0.64 -20.45 -12.76
CA VAL A 190 1.16 -19.10 -12.46
C VAL A 190 1.91 -19.11 -11.15
N VAL A 191 3.19 -18.78 -11.16
CA VAL A 191 3.99 -18.60 -9.94
C VAL A 191 3.94 -17.14 -9.52
N VAL A 192 3.59 -16.87 -8.26
CA VAL A 192 3.60 -15.54 -7.65
C VAL A 192 4.79 -15.41 -6.71
N ASP A 193 5.54 -14.32 -6.84
CA ASP A 193 6.56 -13.90 -5.89
C ASP A 193 6.11 -12.58 -5.23
N ALA A 194 5.70 -12.66 -3.96
CA ALA A 194 5.25 -11.50 -3.21
C ALA A 194 6.39 -10.79 -2.46
N GLY A 195 7.63 -11.29 -2.52
CA GLY A 195 8.79 -10.67 -1.87
C GLY A 195 8.62 -10.41 -0.37
N ASN A 196 7.77 -11.18 0.33
CA ASN A 196 7.33 -10.96 1.72
C ASN A 196 6.62 -9.60 1.94
N GLY A 197 6.11 -8.97 0.87
CA GLY A 197 5.31 -7.76 0.90
C GLY A 197 3.83 -8.01 1.19
N ALA A 198 2.97 -7.09 0.77
CA ALA A 198 1.52 -7.18 0.94
C ALA A 198 0.83 -8.05 -0.14
N GLY A 199 1.57 -8.52 -1.15
CA GLY A 199 1.04 -9.18 -2.36
C GLY A 199 0.77 -10.68 -2.23
N GLY A 200 0.94 -11.30 -1.05
CA GLY A 200 0.76 -12.75 -0.89
C GLY A 200 -0.64 -13.25 -1.27
N PHE A 201 -1.67 -12.44 -1.08
CA PHE A 201 -3.06 -12.77 -1.42
C PHE A 201 -3.30 -13.04 -2.92
N TYR A 202 -2.44 -12.51 -3.80
CA TYR A 202 -2.58 -12.74 -5.25
C TYR A 202 -2.49 -14.23 -5.61
N ALA A 203 -1.65 -15.02 -4.93
CA ALA A 203 -1.55 -16.44 -5.19
C ALA A 203 -2.89 -17.14 -4.89
N ASN A 204 -3.49 -16.89 -3.73
CA ASN A 204 -4.80 -17.47 -3.38
C ASN A 204 -5.90 -17.00 -4.35
N MET A 205 -5.90 -15.73 -4.71
CA MET A 205 -6.87 -15.18 -5.68
C MET A 205 -6.78 -15.87 -7.04
N LEU A 206 -5.56 -16.10 -7.55
CA LEU A 206 -5.38 -16.78 -8.83
C LEU A 206 -5.79 -18.26 -8.76
N GLU A 207 -5.56 -18.92 -7.62
CA GLU A 207 -6.02 -20.30 -7.38
C GLU A 207 -7.56 -20.38 -7.35
N GLU A 208 -8.24 -19.43 -6.71
CA GLU A 208 -9.71 -19.34 -6.72
C GLU A 208 -10.26 -19.17 -8.13
N LEU A 209 -9.56 -18.45 -8.99
CA LEU A 209 -9.88 -18.29 -10.42
C LEU A 209 -9.48 -19.49 -11.29
N GLY A 210 -8.91 -20.54 -10.70
CA GLY A 210 -8.61 -21.82 -11.34
C GLY A 210 -7.16 -21.99 -11.82
N ALA A 211 -6.27 -21.05 -11.60
CA ALA A 211 -4.86 -21.23 -11.90
C ALA A 211 -4.20 -22.25 -10.95
N TRP A 212 -3.18 -22.91 -11.42
CA TRP A 212 -2.23 -23.65 -10.59
C TRP A 212 -1.20 -22.66 -10.06
N VAL A 213 -0.90 -22.71 -8.75
CA VAL A 213 -0.01 -21.72 -8.11
C VAL A 213 1.16 -22.37 -7.39
N GLU A 214 1.41 -23.67 -7.61
CA GLU A 214 2.54 -24.39 -7.03
C GLU A 214 3.86 -23.69 -7.41
N GLY A 215 4.75 -23.56 -6.45
CA GLY A 215 6.01 -22.83 -6.63
C GLY A 215 5.92 -21.34 -6.37
N SER A 216 4.75 -20.79 -6.06
CA SER A 216 4.63 -19.44 -5.55
C SER A 216 5.42 -19.29 -4.25
N GLN A 217 6.08 -18.14 -4.07
CA GLN A 217 7.11 -18.00 -3.06
C GLN A 217 7.01 -16.65 -2.32
N PHE A 218 7.54 -16.64 -1.10
CA PHE A 218 7.64 -15.47 -0.22
C PHE A 218 6.30 -14.76 -0.01
N LEU A 219 5.23 -15.55 0.09
CA LEU A 219 3.84 -15.08 0.18
C LEU A 219 3.51 -14.50 1.56
N GLU A 220 4.14 -15.05 2.62
CA GLU A 220 3.90 -14.58 3.98
C GLU A 220 4.55 -13.21 4.20
N PRO A 221 3.80 -12.22 4.69
CA PRO A 221 4.34 -10.89 4.98
C PRO A 221 5.45 -10.94 6.03
N ASP A 222 6.63 -10.44 5.69
CA ASP A 222 7.76 -10.28 6.64
C ASP A 222 8.50 -8.98 6.32
N GLY A 223 8.35 -8.00 7.20
CA GLY A 223 8.95 -6.68 7.03
C GLY A 223 10.47 -6.61 7.10
N HIS A 224 11.18 -7.74 7.32
CA HIS A 224 12.64 -7.82 7.17
C HIS A 224 13.05 -8.07 5.71
N PHE A 225 12.12 -8.58 4.87
CA PHE A 225 12.41 -8.98 3.48
C PHE A 225 13.58 -9.95 3.38
N PRO A 226 13.53 -11.13 4.05
CA PRO A 226 14.71 -11.98 4.25
C PRO A 226 15.19 -12.69 3.00
N ASN A 227 14.36 -12.79 1.97
CA ASN A 227 14.65 -13.61 0.79
C ASN A 227 15.31 -12.82 -0.34
N HIS A 228 14.79 -11.66 -0.66
CA HIS A 228 15.37 -10.69 -1.59
C HIS A 228 14.77 -9.30 -1.35
N ILE A 229 15.37 -8.28 -1.92
CA ILE A 229 14.79 -6.94 -1.95
C ILE A 229 13.46 -7.03 -2.74
N PRO A 230 12.31 -6.63 -2.16
CA PRO A 230 11.01 -6.68 -2.85
C PRO A 230 10.92 -5.59 -3.91
N ASN A 231 11.59 -5.80 -5.02
CA ASN A 231 11.67 -4.87 -6.14
C ASN A 231 11.82 -5.64 -7.45
N PRO A 232 10.82 -5.60 -8.35
CA PRO A 232 10.90 -6.21 -9.66
C PRO A 232 12.05 -5.70 -10.55
N GLU A 233 12.70 -4.58 -10.18
CA GLU A 233 13.89 -4.07 -10.88
C GLU A 233 15.20 -4.63 -10.33
N ASN A 234 15.16 -5.35 -9.21
CA ASN A 234 16.34 -5.97 -8.62
C ASN A 234 16.69 -7.28 -9.36
N ALA A 235 17.94 -7.44 -9.74
CA ALA A 235 18.39 -8.60 -10.52
C ALA A 235 18.24 -9.92 -9.75
N ASP A 236 18.48 -9.93 -8.44
CA ASP A 236 18.36 -11.14 -7.61
C ASP A 236 16.89 -11.54 -7.45
N ALA A 237 15.99 -10.55 -7.26
CA ALA A 237 14.56 -10.78 -7.22
C ALA A 237 14.04 -11.36 -8.53
N MET A 238 14.44 -10.79 -9.67
CA MET A 238 14.10 -11.33 -11.00
C MET A 238 14.68 -12.72 -11.25
N ALA A 239 15.90 -12.98 -10.81
CA ALA A 239 16.51 -14.30 -10.91
C ALA A 239 15.75 -15.35 -10.08
N SER A 240 15.23 -14.95 -8.91
CA SER A 240 14.41 -15.79 -8.02
C SER A 240 13.14 -16.28 -8.71
N ILE A 241 12.30 -15.35 -9.20
CA ILE A 241 11.06 -15.72 -9.90
C ILE A 241 11.34 -16.50 -11.19
N SER A 242 12.38 -16.14 -11.95
CA SER A 242 12.77 -16.85 -13.15
C SER A 242 13.19 -18.30 -12.87
N ALA A 243 13.88 -18.53 -11.75
CA ALA A 243 14.26 -19.87 -11.31
C ALA A 243 13.03 -20.69 -10.87
N ALA A 244 12.08 -20.07 -10.16
CA ALA A 244 10.85 -20.73 -9.74
C ALA A 244 10.01 -21.16 -10.95
N VAL A 245 9.79 -20.28 -11.93
CA VAL A 245 9.05 -20.60 -13.16
C VAL A 245 9.66 -21.82 -13.87
N ARG A 246 10.97 -21.82 -14.08
CA ARG A 246 11.64 -22.97 -14.74
C ARG A 246 11.62 -24.25 -13.91
N LYS A 247 11.74 -24.15 -12.59
CA LYS A 247 11.74 -25.31 -11.68
C LYS A 247 10.40 -26.02 -11.65
N TYR A 248 9.32 -25.28 -11.72
CA TYR A 248 7.95 -25.79 -11.61
C TYR A 248 7.25 -25.93 -12.97
N ASP A 249 7.96 -25.66 -14.08
CA ASP A 249 7.43 -25.70 -15.45
C ASP A 249 6.15 -24.86 -15.60
N ALA A 250 6.17 -23.67 -14.99
CA ALA A 250 5.01 -22.77 -14.98
C ALA A 250 4.91 -21.97 -16.28
N ASP A 251 3.70 -21.62 -16.67
CA ASP A 251 3.42 -20.83 -17.88
C ASP A 251 3.86 -19.37 -17.71
N LEU A 252 3.76 -18.86 -16.49
CA LEU A 252 3.96 -17.44 -16.16
C LEU A 252 4.46 -17.29 -14.73
N GLY A 253 5.31 -16.28 -14.52
CA GLY A 253 5.66 -15.80 -13.18
C GLY A 253 5.33 -14.33 -13.03
N VAL A 254 4.78 -13.94 -11.89
CA VAL A 254 4.48 -12.56 -11.53
C VAL A 254 5.19 -12.21 -10.24
N ILE A 255 5.95 -11.11 -10.23
CA ILE A 255 6.64 -10.60 -9.04
C ILE A 255 6.20 -9.17 -8.74
N PHE A 256 6.03 -8.87 -7.44
CA PHE A 256 5.59 -7.57 -6.95
C PHE A 256 6.68 -6.91 -6.09
N ASP A 257 6.59 -5.58 -5.94
CA ASP A 257 7.27 -4.88 -4.85
C ASP A 257 6.43 -4.91 -3.56
N ALA A 258 6.98 -4.39 -2.46
CA ALA A 258 6.40 -4.60 -1.12
C ALA A 258 4.96 -4.08 -0.96
N ASP A 259 4.57 -3.02 -1.66
CA ASP A 259 3.24 -2.39 -1.64
C ASP A 259 2.44 -2.58 -2.93
N CYS A 260 2.96 -3.42 -3.85
CA CYS A 260 2.31 -3.87 -5.08
C CYS A 260 1.90 -2.77 -6.06
N ASP A 261 2.61 -1.63 -6.08
CA ASP A 261 2.41 -0.61 -7.11
C ASP A 261 3.32 -0.82 -8.33
N ARG A 262 4.21 -1.82 -8.25
CA ARG A 262 5.05 -2.30 -9.35
C ARG A 262 5.01 -3.82 -9.45
N ALA A 263 4.97 -4.29 -10.70
CA ALA A 263 5.06 -5.70 -11.02
C ALA A 263 6.00 -5.93 -12.20
N ALA A 264 6.55 -7.13 -12.28
CA ALA A 264 7.16 -7.65 -13.49
C ALA A 264 6.66 -9.07 -13.76
N ILE A 265 6.74 -9.48 -15.01
CA ILE A 265 6.27 -10.78 -15.47
C ILE A 265 7.41 -11.49 -16.17
N VAL A 266 7.54 -12.79 -15.95
CA VAL A 266 8.44 -13.69 -16.69
C VAL A 266 7.62 -14.73 -17.43
N ASP A 267 8.03 -15.08 -18.65
CA ASP A 267 7.41 -16.12 -19.47
C ASP A 267 7.82 -17.53 -18.99
N HIS A 268 7.25 -18.56 -19.60
CA HIS A 268 7.54 -19.97 -19.30
C HIS A 268 9.03 -20.37 -19.44
N THR A 269 9.84 -19.58 -20.16
CA THR A 269 11.29 -19.79 -20.27
C THR A 269 12.06 -19.12 -19.13
N GLY A 270 11.37 -18.38 -18.25
CA GLY A 270 11.96 -17.56 -17.20
C GLY A 270 12.57 -16.26 -17.69
N ARG A 271 12.19 -15.77 -18.88
CA ARG A 271 12.62 -14.47 -19.39
C ARG A 271 11.64 -13.38 -18.97
N GLU A 272 12.18 -12.26 -18.53
CA GLU A 272 11.36 -11.06 -18.26
C GLU A 272 10.66 -10.60 -19.54
N ILE A 273 9.34 -10.39 -19.45
CA ILE A 273 8.56 -9.71 -20.47
C ILE A 273 8.81 -8.22 -20.31
N ASN A 274 9.17 -7.55 -21.42
CA ASN A 274 9.48 -6.12 -21.39
C ASN A 274 8.30 -5.34 -20.83
N ARG A 275 8.50 -4.62 -19.72
CA ARG A 275 7.49 -3.85 -18.96
C ARG A 275 6.75 -2.81 -19.79
N ASN A 276 7.37 -2.33 -20.88
CA ASN A 276 6.71 -1.41 -21.81
C ASN A 276 5.70 -2.09 -22.74
N ARG A 277 5.51 -3.42 -22.59
CA ARG A 277 4.56 -4.22 -23.37
C ARG A 277 3.42 -4.81 -22.50
N LEU A 278 3.43 -4.49 -21.20
CA LEU A 278 2.42 -4.90 -20.24
C LEU A 278 1.34 -3.85 -20.10
#